data_b8c971e1c4b71b9af00cf41e4cf005ed
#
_entry.id   b8c971e1c4b71b9af00cf41e4cf005ed
#
_cell.length_a   1.000
_cell.length_b   1.000
_cell.length_c   1.000
_cell.angle_alpha   90.00
_cell.angle_beta   90.00
_cell.angle_gamma   90.00
#
_symmetry.space_group_name_H-M   'P 1'
#
loop_
_entity.id
_entity.type
_entity.pdbx_description
1 polymer ?
#
loop_
_entity_poly.entity_id
_entity_poly.type
_entity_poly.pdbx_seq_one_letter_code
_entity_poly.pdbx_strand_id
1 'polypeptide(L)'
;MHSGLVNPIDFSREGRQTGHLAIPYSIDRSPYYQIRIPILRLKNGEGPSLLLMAGNHGDEYEGELQLGRLMRLLDVADISGAVTILPMANLPAVMAAKRCSPFDGGNLNRAFPGDPMGPPTARLAHFLEHELFPRHDVVFDLHSGGTSMAHLPCTLIERQADATRFERSVSLMRAIGASHAFIADNGPAAPTSMGAAARAGVIGLSGEFGGGGTVTPATMAFTAAAIDRLLVALGIVGRPVLSRIPLAEPGSPQLLSLSRHSQGIYAERRGWFEPAAVLGATVSAGDLAGWYHDLERLEQPEEELRFAEGGIVISHRLHCDSQAGDCLIQVAEPIAA
;
A
#
# COMPACT_ATOMS: atom_id res chain seq x y z
N MET A 1 22.14 -11.06 10.94
CA MET A 1 22.44 -12.12 9.93
C MET A 1 21.97 -11.59 8.59
N HIS A 2 22.74 -11.81 7.53
CA HIS A 2 22.32 -11.43 6.19
C HIS A 2 21.15 -12.31 5.71
N SER A 3 20.17 -11.70 5.06
CA SER A 3 18.99 -12.37 4.45
C SER A 3 19.36 -13.37 3.33
N GLY A 4 20.63 -13.44 2.95
CA GLY A 4 21.07 -14.18 1.77
C GLY A 4 20.52 -13.62 0.44
N LEU A 5 19.91 -12.44 0.49
CA LEU A 5 19.42 -11.70 -0.67
C LEU A 5 20.60 -10.90 -1.26
N VAL A 6 20.72 -10.90 -2.57
CA VAL A 6 21.74 -10.13 -3.27
C VAL A 6 21.13 -8.81 -3.75
N ASN A 7 21.75 -7.71 -3.32
CA ASN A 7 21.37 -6.35 -3.74
C ASN A 7 22.44 -5.80 -4.69
N PRO A 8 22.11 -5.45 -5.94
CA PRO A 8 23.07 -4.92 -6.91
C PRO A 8 23.33 -3.41 -6.78
N ILE A 9 22.59 -2.71 -5.90
CA ILE A 9 22.63 -1.25 -5.81
C ILE A 9 23.74 -0.81 -4.84
N ASP A 10 24.63 0.04 -5.32
CA ASP A 10 25.56 0.80 -4.52
C ASP A 10 24.94 2.13 -4.13
N PHE A 11 24.60 2.29 -2.85
CA PHE A 11 23.90 3.48 -2.33
C PHE A 11 24.78 4.74 -2.29
N SER A 12 26.10 4.59 -2.38
CA SER A 12 27.05 5.71 -2.44
C SER A 12 27.23 6.28 -3.85
N ARG A 13 26.94 5.49 -4.87
CA ARG A 13 27.21 5.82 -6.26
C ARG A 13 26.19 6.80 -6.83
N GLU A 14 26.70 7.86 -7.45
CA GLU A 14 25.91 8.83 -8.24
C GLU A 14 25.42 8.23 -9.55
N GLY A 15 24.37 8.85 -10.10
CA GLY A 15 23.82 8.49 -11.38
C GLY A 15 22.66 7.47 -11.28
N ARG A 16 22.41 6.81 -12.40
CA ARG A 16 21.36 5.80 -12.55
C ARG A 16 21.90 4.39 -12.42
N GLN A 17 21.29 3.59 -11.57
CA GLN A 17 21.59 2.18 -11.39
C GLN A 17 20.30 1.36 -11.54
N THR A 18 20.36 0.28 -12.30
CA THR A 18 19.26 -0.67 -12.48
C THR A 18 19.76 -2.08 -12.20
N GLY A 19 18.88 -2.91 -11.66
CA GLY A 19 19.21 -4.30 -11.39
C GLY A 19 18.04 -5.08 -10.83
N HIS A 20 18.34 -6.18 -10.18
CA HIS A 20 17.33 -7.02 -9.52
C HIS A 20 17.86 -7.42 -8.15
N LEU A 21 17.06 -7.21 -7.13
CA LEU A 21 17.25 -7.93 -5.87
C LEU A 21 17.05 -9.41 -6.17
N ALA A 22 17.98 -10.26 -5.75
CA ALA A 22 17.93 -11.68 -6.07
C ALA A 22 17.82 -12.51 -4.79
N ILE A 23 16.74 -13.31 -4.68
CA ILE A 23 16.53 -14.25 -3.58
C ILE A 23 16.76 -15.65 -4.12
N PRO A 24 17.83 -16.36 -3.70
CA PRO A 24 18.05 -17.75 -4.09
C PRO A 24 16.88 -18.63 -3.63
N TYR A 25 16.36 -19.44 -4.55
CA TYR A 25 15.26 -20.34 -4.32
C TYR A 25 15.36 -21.57 -5.22
N SER A 26 14.77 -22.68 -4.83
CA SER A 26 14.75 -23.89 -5.63
C SER A 26 13.32 -24.18 -6.08
N ILE A 27 13.13 -24.41 -7.37
CA ILE A 27 11.86 -24.79 -7.99
C ILE A 27 12.08 -25.97 -8.93
N ASP A 28 11.01 -26.70 -9.28
CA ASP A 28 11.08 -27.89 -10.16
C ASP A 28 11.80 -27.62 -11.48
N ARG A 29 11.59 -26.43 -12.07
CA ARG A 29 12.23 -26.04 -13.31
C ARG A 29 13.73 -25.74 -13.17
N SER A 30 14.21 -25.35 -11.98
CA SER A 30 15.60 -24.99 -11.74
C SER A 30 15.96 -25.07 -10.26
N PRO A 31 16.96 -25.94 -9.90
CA PRO A 31 17.40 -26.07 -8.51
C PRO A 31 18.15 -24.82 -7.99
N TYR A 32 18.66 -23.98 -8.89
CA TYR A 32 19.39 -22.75 -8.58
C TYR A 32 18.65 -21.51 -9.08
N TYR A 33 17.32 -21.54 -9.02
CA TYR A 33 16.47 -20.41 -9.41
C TYR A 33 16.71 -19.22 -8.49
N GLN A 34 16.48 -18.03 -9.02
CA GLN A 34 16.47 -16.78 -8.26
C GLN A 34 15.18 -16.02 -8.53
N ILE A 35 14.50 -15.59 -7.48
CA ILE A 35 13.45 -14.59 -7.57
C ILE A 35 14.15 -13.25 -7.82
N ARG A 36 13.90 -12.61 -8.97
CA ARG A 36 14.61 -11.42 -9.43
C ARG A 36 13.71 -10.21 -9.42
N ILE A 37 13.67 -9.51 -8.29
CA ILE A 37 12.79 -8.34 -8.06
C ILE A 37 13.46 -7.10 -8.67
N PRO A 38 12.82 -6.40 -9.63
CA PRO A 38 13.42 -5.24 -10.27
C PRO A 38 13.58 -4.09 -9.28
N ILE A 39 14.72 -3.42 -9.35
CA ILE A 39 15.05 -2.23 -8.56
C ILE A 39 15.77 -1.21 -9.42
N LEU A 40 15.44 0.07 -9.22
CA LEU A 40 16.13 1.20 -9.81
C LEU A 40 16.50 2.19 -8.71
N ARG A 41 17.70 2.78 -8.81
CA ARG A 41 18.12 3.92 -7.99
C ARG A 41 18.65 5.04 -8.87
N LEU A 42 18.22 6.24 -8.56
CA LEU A 42 18.77 7.50 -9.07
C LEU A 42 19.37 8.25 -7.89
N LYS A 43 20.57 8.82 -8.05
CA LYS A 43 21.21 9.70 -7.07
C LYS A 43 21.87 10.88 -7.78
N ASN A 44 21.63 12.09 -7.29
CA ASN A 44 22.23 13.32 -7.76
C ASN A 44 22.49 14.28 -6.60
N GLY A 45 23.71 14.29 -6.11
CA GLY A 45 24.16 15.12 -5.00
C GLY A 45 23.55 14.73 -3.64
N GLU A 46 23.71 15.66 -2.72
CA GLU A 46 23.12 15.56 -1.38
C GLU A 46 21.65 15.99 -1.39
N GLY A 47 20.84 15.45 -0.50
CA GLY A 47 19.43 15.76 -0.40
C GLY A 47 18.61 14.60 0.17
N PRO A 48 17.28 14.70 0.18
CA PRO A 48 16.40 13.66 0.70
C PRO A 48 16.51 12.35 -0.08
N SER A 49 16.31 11.24 0.63
CA SER A 49 16.31 9.90 0.04
C SER A 49 14.93 9.24 0.19
N LEU A 50 14.30 8.90 -0.93
CA LEU A 50 12.96 8.33 -0.98
C LEU A 50 13.00 6.91 -1.57
N LEU A 51 12.35 5.97 -0.89
CA LEU A 51 11.97 4.67 -1.44
C LEU A 51 10.49 4.70 -1.85
N LEU A 52 10.22 4.47 -3.12
CA LEU A 52 8.90 4.23 -3.66
C LEU A 52 8.72 2.73 -3.88
N MET A 53 7.71 2.13 -3.26
CA MET A 53 7.44 0.70 -3.32
C MET A 53 6.00 0.44 -3.75
N ALA A 54 5.78 -0.61 -4.54
CA ALA A 54 4.47 -1.14 -4.91
C ALA A 54 4.58 -2.66 -5.12
N GLY A 55 3.44 -3.33 -5.32
CA GLY A 55 3.43 -4.78 -5.50
C GLY A 55 3.79 -5.54 -4.23
N ASN A 56 3.49 -4.99 -3.07
CA ASN A 56 3.47 -5.70 -1.80
C ASN A 56 2.44 -6.84 -1.87
N HIS A 57 1.27 -6.53 -2.43
CA HIS A 57 0.31 -7.50 -2.93
C HIS A 57 0.27 -7.43 -4.47
N GLY A 58 0.19 -8.57 -5.13
CA GLY A 58 0.42 -8.64 -6.58
C GLY A 58 -0.81 -8.41 -7.45
N ASP A 59 -1.94 -8.04 -6.86
CA ASP A 59 -3.19 -7.69 -7.52
C ASP A 59 -3.61 -6.23 -7.31
N GLU A 60 -2.63 -5.35 -6.96
CA GLU A 60 -2.80 -3.94 -6.62
C GLU A 60 -2.03 -3.04 -7.61
N TYR A 61 -2.61 -2.77 -8.77
CA TYR A 61 -1.89 -2.36 -9.98
C TYR A 61 -1.57 -0.86 -10.11
N GLU A 62 -2.26 0.04 -9.40
CA GLU A 62 -2.08 1.49 -9.55
C GLU A 62 -0.63 1.92 -9.28
N GLY A 63 -0.06 1.45 -8.16
CA GLY A 63 1.32 1.73 -7.78
C GLY A 63 2.32 1.12 -8.76
N GLU A 64 2.16 -0.15 -9.12
CA GLU A 64 3.04 -0.88 -10.04
C GLU A 64 3.18 -0.19 -11.38
N LEU A 65 2.04 0.21 -11.97
CA LEU A 65 1.99 0.88 -13.28
C LEU A 65 2.60 2.28 -13.22
N GLN A 66 2.33 3.06 -12.16
CA GLN A 66 2.88 4.41 -12.04
C GLN A 66 4.38 4.38 -11.72
N LEU A 67 4.85 3.50 -10.87
CA LEU A 67 6.28 3.34 -10.62
C LEU A 67 7.02 2.85 -11.86
N GLY A 68 6.42 1.94 -12.65
CA GLY A 68 6.96 1.54 -13.95
C GLY A 68 7.06 2.70 -14.95
N ARG A 69 6.12 3.65 -14.93
CA ARG A 69 6.20 4.90 -15.73
C ARG A 69 7.28 5.83 -15.20
N LEU A 70 7.33 6.02 -13.87
CA LEU A 70 8.33 6.88 -13.25
C LEU A 70 9.76 6.42 -13.56
N MET A 71 10.01 5.10 -13.52
CA MET A 71 11.30 4.52 -13.91
C MET A 71 11.75 4.91 -15.33
N ARG A 72 10.83 5.18 -16.23
CA ARG A 72 11.13 5.58 -17.62
C ARG A 72 11.24 7.09 -17.80
N LEU A 73 10.53 7.88 -16.99
CA LEU A 73 10.40 9.31 -17.16
C LEU A 73 11.35 10.14 -16.31
N LEU A 74 11.73 9.62 -15.13
CA LEU A 74 12.59 10.36 -14.21
C LEU A 74 14.05 10.26 -14.65
N ASP A 75 14.66 11.42 -14.88
CA ASP A 75 16.08 11.53 -15.20
C ASP A 75 16.89 11.93 -13.96
N VAL A 76 18.16 11.51 -13.91
CA VAL A 76 19.10 11.90 -12.84
C VAL A 76 19.28 13.40 -12.77
N ALA A 77 19.30 14.09 -13.91
CA ALA A 77 19.46 15.55 -13.98
C ALA A 77 18.27 16.34 -13.37
N ASP A 78 17.10 15.70 -13.26
CA ASP A 78 15.88 16.35 -12.75
C ASP A 78 15.74 16.23 -11.23
N ILE A 79 16.59 15.46 -10.54
CA ILE A 79 16.48 15.22 -9.10
C ILE A 79 17.58 15.87 -8.28
N SER A 80 17.28 16.12 -7.01
CA SER A 80 18.23 16.46 -5.95
C SER A 80 18.08 15.43 -4.82
N GLY A 81 19.18 14.81 -4.39
CA GLY A 81 19.15 13.69 -3.45
C GLY A 81 19.01 12.33 -4.15
N ALA A 82 18.13 11.45 -3.65
CA ALA A 82 18.04 10.10 -4.18
C ALA A 82 16.61 9.53 -4.21
N VAL A 83 16.32 8.75 -5.26
CA VAL A 83 15.07 7.98 -5.38
C VAL A 83 15.41 6.52 -5.67
N THR A 84 14.88 5.62 -4.85
CA THR A 84 14.90 4.19 -5.12
C THR A 84 13.48 3.75 -5.46
N ILE A 85 13.31 2.94 -6.50
CA ILE A 85 12.02 2.45 -6.98
C ILE A 85 12.01 0.93 -6.99
N LEU A 86 11.05 0.36 -6.27
CA LEU A 86 10.79 -1.07 -6.16
C LEU A 86 9.34 -1.34 -6.62
N PRO A 87 9.09 -1.46 -7.95
CA PRO A 87 7.73 -1.42 -8.50
C PRO A 87 6.94 -2.71 -8.30
N MET A 88 7.61 -3.83 -7.98
CA MET A 88 7.03 -5.16 -7.82
C MET A 88 7.72 -5.87 -6.66
N ALA A 89 7.52 -5.39 -5.42
CA ALA A 89 8.24 -5.88 -4.25
C ALA A 89 8.06 -7.39 -4.04
N ASN A 90 6.82 -7.87 -4.02
CA ASN A 90 6.51 -9.30 -3.95
C ASN A 90 6.32 -9.87 -5.37
N LEU A 91 7.40 -9.89 -6.15
CA LEU A 91 7.35 -10.32 -7.56
C LEU A 91 6.58 -11.63 -7.81
N PRO A 92 6.71 -12.69 -7.00
CA PRO A 92 5.93 -13.92 -7.22
C PRO A 92 4.41 -13.70 -7.10
N ALA A 93 3.97 -12.84 -6.18
CA ALA A 93 2.56 -12.46 -6.03
C ALA A 93 2.08 -11.65 -7.25
N VAL A 94 2.88 -10.67 -7.71
CA VAL A 94 2.61 -9.84 -8.89
C VAL A 94 2.47 -10.70 -10.14
N MET A 95 3.40 -11.61 -10.39
CA MET A 95 3.36 -12.50 -11.55
C MET A 95 2.19 -13.48 -11.53
N ALA A 96 1.66 -13.76 -10.35
CA ALA A 96 0.47 -14.62 -10.18
C ALA A 96 -0.84 -13.82 -10.14
N ALA A 97 -0.80 -12.48 -10.15
CA ALA A 97 -1.94 -11.60 -9.92
C ALA A 97 -2.72 -11.98 -8.64
N LYS A 98 -1.99 -12.15 -7.53
CA LYS A 98 -2.54 -12.60 -6.24
C LYS A 98 -2.03 -11.73 -5.10
N ARG A 99 -2.82 -11.66 -4.05
CA ARG A 99 -2.44 -10.98 -2.81
C ARG A 99 -1.17 -11.56 -2.18
N CYS A 100 -1.03 -12.88 -2.16
CA CYS A 100 0.07 -13.60 -1.52
C CYS A 100 0.98 -14.27 -2.55
N SER A 101 2.25 -14.46 -2.19
CA SER A 101 3.22 -15.20 -2.98
C SER A 101 2.79 -16.68 -3.14
N PRO A 102 2.70 -17.22 -4.37
CA PRO A 102 2.37 -18.63 -4.58
C PRO A 102 3.51 -19.57 -4.20
N PHE A 103 4.73 -19.07 -3.98
CA PHE A 103 5.88 -19.92 -3.64
C PHE A 103 5.88 -20.36 -2.19
N ASP A 104 5.34 -19.55 -1.29
CA ASP A 104 5.38 -19.81 0.16
C ASP A 104 4.07 -19.42 0.88
N GLY A 105 3.03 -18.98 0.14
CA GLY A 105 1.79 -18.48 0.70
C GLY A 105 1.94 -17.13 1.43
N GLY A 106 3.11 -16.50 1.35
CA GLY A 106 3.46 -15.33 2.15
C GLY A 106 2.74 -14.05 1.73
N ASN A 107 2.09 -13.39 2.69
CA ASN A 107 1.64 -12.01 2.58
C ASN A 107 2.76 -11.10 3.08
N LEU A 108 3.40 -10.35 2.18
CA LEU A 108 4.54 -9.51 2.54
C LEU A 108 4.18 -8.46 3.61
N ASN A 109 2.98 -7.85 3.51
CA ASN A 109 2.49 -6.87 4.49
C ASN A 109 1.99 -7.50 5.82
N ARG A 110 2.31 -8.77 6.07
CA ARG A 110 2.11 -9.49 7.33
C ARG A 110 3.36 -10.27 7.75
N ALA A 111 4.47 -10.09 7.00
CA ALA A 111 5.69 -10.85 7.20
C ALA A 111 6.79 -10.08 7.96
N PHE A 112 6.65 -8.78 8.19
CA PHE A 112 7.63 -7.99 8.95
C PHE A 112 7.64 -8.33 10.45
N PRO A 113 8.82 -8.36 11.10
CA PRO A 113 10.14 -7.92 10.64
C PRO A 113 10.88 -8.92 9.75
N GLY A 114 10.28 -10.04 9.42
CA GLY A 114 10.86 -11.08 8.60
C GLY A 114 11.79 -12.04 9.35
N ASP A 115 12.33 -12.99 8.57
CA ASP A 115 13.31 -13.96 9.04
C ASP A 115 14.37 -14.16 7.94
N PRO A 116 15.65 -13.88 8.18
CA PRO A 116 16.71 -14.03 7.19
C PRO A 116 16.94 -15.47 6.75
N MET A 117 16.50 -16.45 7.55
CA MET A 117 16.60 -17.89 7.25
C MET A 117 15.25 -18.51 6.85
N GLY A 118 14.20 -17.71 6.80
CA GLY A 118 12.85 -18.14 6.49
C GLY A 118 12.57 -18.35 4.99
N PRO A 119 11.31 -18.57 4.63
CA PRO A 119 10.87 -18.65 3.24
C PRO A 119 11.06 -17.31 2.52
N PRO A 120 10.97 -17.29 1.17
CA PRO A 120 11.31 -16.11 0.36
C PRO A 120 10.66 -14.80 0.80
N THR A 121 9.36 -14.82 1.14
CA THR A 121 8.63 -13.63 1.59
C THR A 121 9.17 -13.11 2.93
N ALA A 122 9.48 -14.00 3.88
CA ALA A 122 10.04 -13.60 5.17
C ALA A 122 11.48 -13.04 5.02
N ARG A 123 12.29 -13.62 4.13
CA ARG A 123 13.64 -13.11 3.82
C ARG A 123 13.58 -11.73 3.16
N LEU A 124 12.60 -11.51 2.27
CA LEU A 124 12.38 -10.20 1.66
C LEU A 124 11.96 -9.17 2.71
N ALA A 125 11.00 -9.50 3.58
CA ALA A 125 10.58 -8.61 4.66
C ALA A 125 11.75 -8.22 5.57
N HIS A 126 12.59 -9.19 5.95
CA HIS A 126 13.80 -8.94 6.72
C HIS A 126 14.77 -7.98 6.01
N PHE A 127 15.04 -8.21 4.73
CA PHE A 127 15.90 -7.33 3.94
C PHE A 127 15.33 -5.91 3.84
N LEU A 128 14.04 -5.78 3.57
CA LEU A 128 13.38 -4.48 3.47
C LEU A 128 13.52 -3.69 4.78
N GLU A 129 13.17 -4.28 5.92
CA GLU A 129 13.20 -3.59 7.21
C GLU A 129 14.61 -3.28 7.70
N HIS A 130 15.55 -4.23 7.57
CA HIS A 130 16.86 -4.09 8.22
C HIS A 130 17.98 -3.60 7.29
N GLU A 131 17.82 -3.73 5.97
CA GLU A 131 18.88 -3.38 5.04
C GLU A 131 18.48 -2.24 4.07
N LEU A 132 17.22 -2.23 3.58
CA LEU A 132 16.80 -1.25 2.56
C LEU A 132 16.17 0.00 3.18
N PHE A 133 15.19 -0.12 4.06
CA PHE A 133 14.50 1.04 4.67
C PHE A 133 15.47 1.99 5.36
N PRO A 134 16.45 1.53 6.17
CA PRO A 134 17.40 2.43 6.82
C PRO A 134 18.32 3.24 5.90
N ARG A 135 18.26 2.99 4.59
CA ARG A 135 18.99 3.76 3.55
C ARG A 135 18.20 4.96 3.02
N HIS A 136 17.01 5.20 3.56
CA HIS A 136 16.10 6.24 3.08
C HIS A 136 15.55 7.07 4.23
N ASP A 137 15.19 8.32 3.96
CA ASP A 137 14.50 9.19 4.92
C ASP A 137 13.00 8.89 4.94
N VAL A 138 12.46 8.53 3.77
CA VAL A 138 11.04 8.28 3.55
C VAL A 138 10.84 6.99 2.75
N VAL A 139 9.88 6.19 3.16
CA VAL A 139 9.35 5.04 2.42
C VAL A 139 7.89 5.32 2.09
N PHE A 140 7.50 5.17 0.83
CA PHE A 140 6.11 5.25 0.40
C PHE A 140 5.69 3.95 -0.27
N ASP A 141 4.82 3.21 0.41
CA ASP A 141 4.26 1.92 -0.02
C ASP A 141 2.85 2.11 -0.58
N LEU A 142 2.70 1.85 -1.88
CA LEU A 142 1.48 2.10 -2.65
C LEU A 142 0.63 0.84 -2.71
N HIS A 143 -0.55 0.89 -2.08
CA HIS A 143 -1.53 -0.20 -2.04
C HIS A 143 -2.83 0.15 -2.77
N SER A 144 -3.68 -0.85 -2.95
CA SER A 144 -5.10 -0.74 -3.32
C SER A 144 -5.89 -1.93 -2.78
N GLY A 145 -7.20 -1.99 -3.06
CA GLY A 145 -8.06 -3.07 -2.54
C GLY A 145 -7.84 -4.46 -3.15
N GLY A 146 -6.90 -4.62 -4.07
CA GLY A 146 -6.69 -5.87 -4.80
C GLY A 146 -7.95 -6.32 -5.56
N THR A 147 -8.07 -7.61 -5.82
CA THR A 147 -9.20 -8.15 -6.61
C THR A 147 -10.54 -8.15 -5.86
N SER A 148 -10.52 -8.22 -4.54
CA SER A 148 -11.73 -8.48 -3.74
C SER A 148 -12.37 -7.24 -3.13
N MET A 149 -11.64 -6.14 -3.00
CA MET A 149 -12.11 -4.92 -2.33
C MET A 149 -11.96 -3.69 -3.22
N ALA A 150 -12.88 -2.74 -3.07
CA ALA A 150 -12.67 -1.36 -3.51
C ALA A 150 -12.43 -0.49 -2.27
N HIS A 151 -11.46 0.41 -2.36
CA HIS A 151 -11.17 1.38 -1.31
C HIS A 151 -11.43 2.81 -1.78
N LEU A 152 -11.92 3.63 -0.85
CA LEU A 152 -11.92 5.07 -1.01
C LEU A 152 -10.46 5.54 -1.02
N PRO A 153 -10.02 6.30 -2.05
CA PRO A 153 -8.64 6.76 -2.12
C PRO A 153 -8.24 7.55 -0.87
N CYS A 154 -7.20 7.09 -0.19
CA CYS A 154 -6.73 7.68 1.06
C CYS A 154 -5.23 7.51 1.24
N THR A 155 -4.66 8.31 2.14
CA THR A 155 -3.29 8.11 2.65
C THR A 155 -3.32 7.53 4.06
N LEU A 156 -2.24 6.86 4.42
CA LEU A 156 -2.09 6.21 5.71
C LEU A 156 -0.69 6.42 6.26
N ILE A 157 -0.60 6.77 7.55
CA ILE A 157 0.63 6.80 8.33
C ILE A 157 0.46 5.99 9.61
N GLU A 158 1.55 5.45 10.12
CA GLU A 158 1.60 4.83 11.44
C GLU A 158 2.00 5.87 12.48
N ARG A 159 1.35 5.86 13.65
CA ARG A 159 1.77 6.68 14.79
C ARG A 159 3.18 6.31 15.21
N GLN A 160 4.02 7.30 15.39
CA GLN A 160 5.41 7.12 15.82
C GLN A 160 5.64 7.73 17.19
N ALA A 161 6.54 7.13 17.98
CA ALA A 161 6.93 7.64 19.30
C ALA A 161 7.74 8.94 19.21
N ASP A 162 8.53 9.11 18.14
CA ASP A 162 9.28 10.35 17.87
C ASP A 162 8.32 11.41 17.34
N ALA A 163 8.07 12.46 18.14
CA ALA A 163 7.12 13.52 17.82
C ALA A 163 7.52 14.31 16.57
N THR A 164 8.81 14.62 16.40
CA THR A 164 9.30 15.39 15.25
C THR A 164 9.11 14.61 13.96
N ARG A 165 9.42 13.31 13.98
CA ARG A 165 9.20 12.43 12.84
C ARG A 165 7.72 12.26 12.54
N PHE A 166 6.88 12.11 13.57
CA PHE A 166 5.45 12.02 13.40
C PHE A 166 4.85 13.28 12.78
N GLU A 167 5.21 14.47 13.26
CA GLU A 167 4.79 15.75 12.66
C GLU A 167 5.21 15.86 11.19
N ARG A 168 6.43 15.43 10.87
CA ARG A 168 6.89 15.39 9.49
C ARG A 168 6.09 14.39 8.64
N SER A 169 5.73 13.22 9.17
CA SER A 169 4.86 12.24 8.50
C SER A 169 3.49 12.84 8.20
N VAL A 170 2.88 13.54 9.15
CA VAL A 170 1.61 14.26 8.97
C VAL A 170 1.71 15.33 7.87
N SER A 171 2.80 16.09 7.86
CA SER A 171 3.05 17.11 6.84
C SER A 171 3.13 16.50 5.43
N LEU A 172 3.87 15.40 5.27
CA LEU A 172 4.00 14.71 3.99
C LEU A 172 2.71 14.01 3.56
N MET A 173 1.98 13.41 4.50
CA MET A 173 0.66 12.83 4.26
C MET A 173 -0.31 13.89 3.69
N ARG A 174 -0.33 15.08 4.25
CA ARG A 174 -1.13 16.21 3.72
C ARG A 174 -0.66 16.64 2.33
N ALA A 175 0.64 16.67 2.11
CA ALA A 175 1.20 17.04 0.81
C ALA A 175 0.82 16.07 -0.32
N ILE A 176 0.63 14.79 -0.05
CA ILE A 176 0.15 13.79 -1.02
C ILE A 176 -1.22 14.19 -1.60
N GLY A 177 -2.08 14.83 -0.79
CA GLY A 177 -3.30 15.46 -1.27
C GLY A 177 -4.47 14.49 -1.50
N ALA A 178 -4.53 13.40 -0.77
CA ALA A 178 -5.74 12.59 -0.66
C ALA A 178 -6.83 13.36 0.11
N SER A 179 -8.09 13.14 -0.24
CA SER A 179 -9.23 13.75 0.48
C SER A 179 -9.44 13.16 1.87
N HIS A 180 -8.95 11.96 2.10
CA HIS A 180 -9.07 11.22 3.35
C HIS A 180 -7.71 10.67 3.79
N ALA A 181 -7.50 10.58 5.09
CA ALA A 181 -6.27 10.03 5.63
C ALA A 181 -6.50 9.30 6.95
N PHE A 182 -5.69 8.26 7.18
CA PHE A 182 -5.70 7.47 8.40
C PHE A 182 -4.40 7.65 9.18
N ILE A 183 -4.54 7.77 10.50
CA ILE A 183 -3.43 7.64 11.44
C ILE A 183 -3.64 6.33 12.17
N ALA A 184 -2.91 5.29 11.75
CA ALA A 184 -2.98 3.99 12.37
C ALA A 184 -2.15 3.93 13.66
N ASP A 185 -2.57 3.12 14.61
CA ASP A 185 -1.85 2.81 15.83
C ASP A 185 -1.90 1.30 16.07
N ASN A 186 -1.10 0.57 15.29
CA ASN A 186 -1.06 -0.90 15.32
C ASN A 186 -0.02 -1.43 16.32
N GLY A 187 0.64 -0.52 17.03
CA GLY A 187 1.66 -0.83 18.03
C GLY A 187 3.04 -1.18 17.44
N PRO A 188 4.06 -1.32 18.31
CA PRO A 188 5.45 -1.46 17.89
C PRO A 188 5.76 -2.77 17.17
N ALA A 189 4.92 -3.78 17.31
CA ALA A 189 5.08 -5.09 16.68
C ALA A 189 4.25 -5.27 15.40
N ALA A 190 3.67 -4.19 14.85
CA ALA A 190 2.86 -4.26 13.64
C ALA A 190 3.63 -4.95 12.49
N PRO A 191 3.08 -6.04 11.90
CA PRO A 191 3.78 -6.83 10.89
C PRO A 191 3.65 -6.24 9.47
N THR A 192 3.45 -4.92 9.38
CA THR A 192 3.23 -4.17 8.15
C THR A 192 4.47 -3.41 7.70
N SER A 193 4.51 -3.00 6.43
CA SER A 193 5.58 -2.13 5.90
C SER A 193 5.68 -0.81 6.66
N MET A 194 4.54 -0.25 7.12
CA MET A 194 4.53 0.98 7.93
C MET A 194 5.12 0.74 9.32
N GLY A 195 4.75 -0.38 9.99
CA GLY A 195 5.36 -0.78 11.25
C GLY A 195 6.87 -1.01 11.11
N ALA A 196 7.28 -1.64 10.01
CA ALA A 196 8.69 -1.85 9.67
C ALA A 196 9.44 -0.52 9.48
N ALA A 197 8.86 0.43 8.74
CA ALA A 197 9.43 1.77 8.56
C ALA A 197 9.60 2.50 9.91
N ALA A 198 8.59 2.42 10.78
CA ALA A 198 8.65 3.01 12.12
C ALA A 198 9.78 2.39 12.97
N ARG A 199 9.93 1.05 12.98
CA ARG A 199 11.02 0.35 13.67
C ARG A 199 12.40 0.65 13.10
N ALA A 200 12.48 0.79 11.76
CA ALA A 200 13.71 1.22 11.07
C ALA A 200 14.10 2.69 11.33
N GLY A 201 13.24 3.45 12.00
CA GLY A 201 13.47 4.85 12.29
C GLY A 201 13.32 5.79 11.10
N VAL A 202 12.55 5.38 10.07
CA VAL A 202 12.27 6.17 8.86
C VAL A 202 10.81 6.60 8.81
N ILE A 203 10.50 7.62 8.00
CA ILE A 203 9.13 8.05 7.76
C ILE A 203 8.46 7.04 6.83
N GLY A 204 7.43 6.35 7.33
CA GLY A 204 6.57 5.47 6.55
C GLY A 204 5.30 6.20 6.11
N LEU A 205 5.04 6.17 4.80
CA LEU A 205 3.80 6.62 4.19
C LEU A 205 3.20 5.46 3.40
N SER A 206 1.89 5.36 3.40
CA SER A 206 1.15 4.40 2.59
C SER A 206 -0.16 5.02 2.10
N GLY A 207 -0.92 4.29 1.32
CA GLY A 207 -2.26 4.67 0.91
C GLY A 207 -2.94 3.59 0.10
N GLU A 208 -4.27 3.68 0.05
CA GLU A 208 -5.13 2.87 -0.79
C GLU A 208 -5.54 3.69 -2.00
N PHE A 209 -5.23 3.24 -3.21
CA PHE A 209 -5.38 4.05 -4.42
C PHE A 209 -6.48 3.57 -5.36
N GLY A 210 -7.22 2.49 -4.98
CA GLY A 210 -8.28 1.93 -5.81
C GLY A 210 -8.70 0.54 -5.37
N GLY A 211 -8.81 -0.38 -6.32
CA GLY A 211 -9.16 -1.79 -6.06
C GLY A 211 -9.88 -2.47 -7.22
N GLY A 212 -10.40 -3.67 -6.96
CA GLY A 212 -11.06 -4.50 -7.95
C GLY A 212 -10.12 -5.23 -8.90
N GLY A 213 -8.81 -5.26 -8.61
CA GLY A 213 -7.82 -5.85 -9.52
C GLY A 213 -7.81 -5.17 -10.90
N THR A 214 -8.22 -3.89 -10.95
CA THR A 214 -8.32 -3.09 -12.17
C THR A 214 -7.76 -1.69 -11.91
N VAL A 215 -7.61 -0.90 -12.96
CA VAL A 215 -7.29 0.51 -12.85
C VAL A 215 -8.28 1.36 -13.64
N THR A 216 -8.54 2.57 -13.19
CA THR A 216 -9.37 3.54 -13.88
C THR A 216 -8.56 4.80 -14.22
N PRO A 217 -8.99 5.64 -15.18
CA PRO A 217 -8.36 6.92 -15.41
C PRO A 217 -8.27 7.78 -14.14
N ALA A 218 -9.28 7.73 -13.27
CA ALA A 218 -9.33 8.49 -12.02
C ALA A 218 -8.29 7.97 -11.00
N THR A 219 -8.24 6.65 -10.75
CA THR A 219 -7.28 6.06 -9.81
C THR A 219 -5.84 6.28 -10.29
N MET A 220 -5.60 6.13 -11.59
CA MET A 220 -4.29 6.37 -12.18
C MET A 220 -3.85 7.83 -12.11
N ALA A 221 -4.76 8.78 -12.34
CA ALA A 221 -4.47 10.21 -12.21
C ALA A 221 -4.18 10.59 -10.75
N PHE A 222 -4.96 10.06 -9.82
CA PHE A 222 -4.74 10.29 -8.38
C PHE A 222 -3.39 9.73 -7.92
N THR A 223 -3.05 8.50 -8.27
CA THR A 223 -1.76 7.87 -7.90
C THR A 223 -0.57 8.63 -8.50
N ALA A 224 -0.67 9.07 -9.75
CA ALA A 224 0.34 9.91 -10.37
C ALA A 224 0.54 11.22 -9.61
N ALA A 225 -0.55 11.91 -9.27
CA ALA A 225 -0.52 13.15 -8.51
C ALA A 225 0.06 12.97 -7.09
N ALA A 226 -0.28 11.87 -6.42
CA ALA A 226 0.23 11.52 -5.09
C ALA A 226 1.76 11.37 -5.08
N ILE A 227 2.30 10.62 -6.05
CA ILE A 227 3.74 10.43 -6.22
C ILE A 227 4.43 11.76 -6.55
N ASP A 228 3.91 12.50 -7.50
CA ASP A 228 4.49 13.80 -7.92
C ASP A 228 4.52 14.81 -6.77
N ARG A 229 3.42 14.94 -6.03
CA ARG A 229 3.34 15.83 -4.87
C ARG A 229 4.33 15.47 -3.79
N LEU A 230 4.51 14.19 -3.51
CA LEU A 230 5.50 13.73 -2.53
C LEU A 230 6.92 14.06 -2.99
N LEU A 231 7.26 13.80 -4.25
CA LEU A 231 8.57 14.13 -4.82
C LEU A 231 8.87 15.64 -4.74
N VAL A 232 7.87 16.50 -5.05
CA VAL A 232 7.98 17.96 -4.95
C VAL A 232 8.07 18.41 -3.49
N ALA A 233 7.23 17.88 -2.60
CA ALA A 233 7.23 18.25 -1.17
C ALA A 233 8.52 17.87 -0.42
N LEU A 234 9.21 16.84 -0.91
CA LEU A 234 10.54 16.46 -0.44
C LEU A 234 11.65 17.33 -1.06
N GLY A 235 11.35 18.11 -2.09
CA GLY A 235 12.37 18.86 -2.84
C GLY A 235 13.26 17.99 -3.72
N ILE A 236 12.84 16.75 -3.99
CA ILE A 236 13.58 15.82 -4.88
C ILE A 236 13.45 16.28 -6.33
N VAL A 237 12.26 16.74 -6.75
CA VAL A 237 12.04 17.32 -8.08
C VAL A 237 11.43 18.72 -7.95
N GLY A 238 11.73 19.59 -8.94
CA GLY A 238 11.17 20.94 -8.98
C GLY A 238 9.78 21.04 -9.61
N ARG A 239 9.29 19.96 -10.24
CA ARG A 239 8.01 19.93 -10.97
C ARG A 239 7.46 18.50 -11.07
N PRO A 240 6.14 18.34 -11.29
CA PRO A 240 5.54 17.04 -11.55
C PRO A 240 6.20 16.31 -12.73
N VAL A 241 6.31 14.99 -12.62
CA VAL A 241 6.92 14.09 -13.64
C VAL A 241 5.85 13.22 -14.32
N LEU A 242 4.94 12.64 -13.53
CA LEU A 242 3.92 11.70 -14.01
C LEU A 242 2.66 12.42 -14.52
N SER A 243 2.21 13.44 -13.81
CA SER A 243 0.92 14.11 -14.06
C SER A 243 0.91 14.99 -15.31
N ARG A 244 2.08 15.42 -15.81
CA ARG A 244 2.25 16.26 -17.02
C ARG A 244 1.47 17.59 -17.05
N ILE A 245 0.70 17.88 -16.00
CA ILE A 245 -0.10 19.09 -15.83
C ILE A 245 0.19 19.67 -14.44
N PRO A 246 0.03 20.99 -14.25
CA PRO A 246 0.11 21.58 -12.93
C PRO A 246 -0.87 20.90 -11.97
N LEU A 247 -0.38 20.56 -10.79
CA LEU A 247 -1.22 20.00 -9.73
C LEU A 247 -1.89 21.15 -8.99
N ALA A 248 -3.20 21.02 -8.74
CA ALA A 248 -3.89 21.93 -7.82
C ALA A 248 -3.31 21.75 -6.40
N GLU A 249 -3.36 22.84 -5.62
CA GLU A 249 -2.99 22.77 -4.20
C GLU A 249 -3.85 21.71 -3.48
N PRO A 250 -3.23 20.82 -2.70
CA PRO A 250 -3.99 19.81 -1.98
C PRO A 250 -4.83 20.46 -0.87
N GLY A 251 -6.08 20.05 -0.76
CA GLY A 251 -6.91 20.34 0.41
C GLY A 251 -6.38 19.61 1.65
N SER A 252 -6.82 20.05 2.84
CA SER A 252 -6.56 19.30 4.05
C SER A 252 -7.38 17.99 4.02
N PRO A 253 -6.77 16.82 4.25
CA PRO A 253 -7.50 15.57 4.29
C PRO A 253 -8.44 15.52 5.50
N GLN A 254 -9.61 14.91 5.34
CA GLN A 254 -10.42 14.49 6.46
C GLN A 254 -9.73 13.31 7.16
N LEU A 255 -9.43 13.47 8.44
CA LEU A 255 -8.84 12.40 9.23
C LEU A 255 -9.92 11.39 9.63
N LEU A 256 -9.60 10.12 9.49
CA LEU A 256 -10.49 9.00 9.77
C LEU A 256 -9.84 8.02 10.74
N SER A 257 -10.67 7.37 11.56
CA SER A 257 -10.29 6.28 12.46
C SER A 257 -11.02 5.00 12.09
N LEU A 258 -10.24 3.92 11.97
CA LEU A 258 -10.71 2.55 11.82
C LEU A 258 -10.02 1.70 12.88
N SER A 259 -10.61 1.60 14.06
CA SER A 259 -9.98 0.97 15.24
C SER A 259 -10.85 -0.06 15.93
N ARG A 260 -12.14 -0.15 15.56
CA ARG A 260 -13.11 -1.04 16.19
C ARG A 260 -13.62 -2.08 15.20
N HIS A 261 -13.78 -3.32 15.67
CA HIS A 261 -14.32 -4.42 14.86
C HIS A 261 -15.75 -4.11 14.36
N SER A 262 -16.53 -3.40 15.16
CA SER A 262 -17.89 -2.95 14.84
C SER A 262 -18.01 -1.96 13.67
N GLN A 263 -16.89 -1.38 13.22
CA GLN A 263 -16.81 -0.55 12.02
C GLN A 263 -16.79 -1.39 10.72
N GLY A 264 -16.68 -2.71 10.82
CA GLY A 264 -16.78 -3.64 9.70
C GLY A 264 -17.99 -4.57 9.84
N ILE A 265 -18.57 -4.94 8.71
CA ILE A 265 -19.57 -6.02 8.61
C ILE A 265 -18.87 -7.21 7.95
N TYR A 266 -19.02 -8.37 8.57
CA TYR A 266 -18.37 -9.61 8.13
C TYR A 266 -19.41 -10.68 7.84
N ALA A 267 -19.16 -11.50 6.82
CA ALA A 267 -20.01 -12.64 6.52
C ALA A 267 -19.92 -13.70 7.64
N GLU A 268 -21.06 -14.20 8.11
CA GLU A 268 -21.14 -15.26 9.14
C GLU A 268 -21.21 -16.67 8.54
N ARG A 269 -21.57 -16.77 7.26
CA ARG A 269 -21.71 -18.00 6.48
C ARG A 269 -21.39 -17.74 5.02
N ARG A 270 -21.38 -18.77 4.20
CA ARG A 270 -21.32 -18.58 2.75
C ARG A 270 -22.66 -17.99 2.24
N GLY A 271 -22.55 -17.02 1.33
CA GLY A 271 -23.70 -16.34 0.74
C GLY A 271 -23.30 -15.32 -0.31
N TRP A 272 -24.29 -14.55 -0.75
CA TRP A 272 -24.06 -13.42 -1.66
C TRP A 272 -24.31 -12.10 -0.95
N PHE A 273 -23.34 -11.22 -1.02
CA PHE A 273 -23.46 -9.85 -0.54
C PHE A 273 -23.88 -8.92 -1.67
N GLU A 274 -24.94 -8.15 -1.43
CA GLU A 274 -25.45 -7.08 -2.29
C GLU A 274 -25.32 -5.75 -1.55
N PRO A 275 -24.36 -4.86 -1.91
CA PRO A 275 -24.17 -3.60 -1.21
C PRO A 275 -25.28 -2.60 -1.52
N ALA A 276 -25.81 -1.91 -0.50
CA ALA A 276 -26.73 -0.77 -0.63
C ALA A 276 -26.00 0.57 -0.52
N ALA A 277 -24.89 0.62 0.20
CA ALA A 277 -24.10 1.83 0.41
C ALA A 277 -22.92 1.90 -0.57
N VAL A 278 -22.59 3.10 -1.04
CA VAL A 278 -21.48 3.37 -1.98
C VAL A 278 -20.27 3.94 -1.24
N LEU A 279 -19.08 3.77 -1.82
CA LEU A 279 -17.85 4.36 -1.28
C LEU A 279 -17.98 5.88 -1.14
N GLY A 280 -17.52 6.40 0.00
CA GLY A 280 -17.56 7.82 0.33
C GLY A 280 -18.90 8.30 0.88
N ALA A 281 -19.93 7.45 0.94
CA ALA A 281 -21.19 7.82 1.59
C ALA A 281 -20.99 8.01 3.10
N THR A 282 -21.63 9.05 3.65
CA THR A 282 -21.77 9.21 5.10
C THR A 282 -22.99 8.45 5.56
N VAL A 283 -22.85 7.60 6.55
CA VAL A 283 -23.90 6.74 7.09
C VAL A 283 -24.00 6.89 8.62
N SER A 284 -25.14 6.54 9.16
CA SER A 284 -25.42 6.49 10.61
C SER A 284 -25.55 5.05 11.08
N ALA A 285 -25.35 4.81 12.37
CA ALA A 285 -25.70 3.52 12.98
C ALA A 285 -27.18 3.19 12.72
N GLY A 286 -27.43 1.96 12.27
CA GLY A 286 -28.75 1.48 11.87
C GLY A 286 -29.08 1.66 10.39
N ASP A 287 -28.33 2.46 9.62
CA ASP A 287 -28.53 2.58 8.18
C ASP A 287 -28.26 1.24 7.47
N LEU A 288 -28.98 1.01 6.36
CA LEU A 288 -28.81 -0.20 5.54
C LEU A 288 -27.45 -0.21 4.86
N ALA A 289 -26.67 -1.25 5.11
CA ALA A 289 -25.38 -1.47 4.48
C ALA A 289 -25.51 -2.31 3.19
N GLY A 290 -26.46 -3.23 3.18
CA GLY A 290 -26.74 -4.13 2.06
C GLY A 290 -27.61 -5.29 2.46
N TRP A 291 -27.70 -6.25 1.55
CA TRP A 291 -28.47 -7.48 1.77
C TRP A 291 -27.53 -8.70 1.64
N TYR A 292 -27.88 -9.73 2.40
CA TYR A 292 -27.16 -11.00 2.38
C TYR A 292 -28.10 -12.15 2.02
N HIS A 293 -27.81 -12.80 0.89
CA HIS A 293 -28.64 -13.87 0.34
C HIS A 293 -28.09 -15.24 0.76
N ASP A 294 -28.96 -16.09 1.29
CA ASP A 294 -28.64 -17.47 1.66
C ASP A 294 -28.70 -18.35 0.40
N LEU A 295 -27.55 -18.96 0.03
CA LEU A 295 -27.44 -19.78 -1.18
C LEU A 295 -28.20 -21.12 -1.08
N GLU A 296 -28.46 -21.60 0.15
CA GLU A 296 -29.17 -22.85 0.38
C GLU A 296 -30.69 -22.67 0.44
N ARG A 297 -31.15 -21.43 0.60
CA ARG A 297 -32.57 -21.07 0.81
C ARG A 297 -32.94 -19.79 0.09
N LEU A 298 -32.74 -19.78 -1.22
CA LEU A 298 -33.03 -18.59 -2.06
C LEU A 298 -34.52 -18.16 -2.07
N GLU A 299 -35.43 -19.02 -1.62
CA GLU A 299 -36.85 -18.69 -1.43
C GLU A 299 -37.11 -17.90 -0.13
N GLN A 300 -36.16 -17.80 0.76
CA GLN A 300 -36.27 -16.96 1.97
C GLN A 300 -35.89 -15.51 1.61
N PRO A 301 -36.49 -14.54 2.33
CA PRO A 301 -36.06 -13.16 2.20
C PRO A 301 -34.57 -13.01 2.53
N GLU A 302 -33.93 -12.09 1.83
CA GLU A 302 -32.57 -11.67 2.14
C GLU A 302 -32.47 -11.06 3.54
N GLU A 303 -31.34 -11.23 4.18
CA GLU A 303 -31.03 -10.63 5.48
C GLU A 303 -30.54 -9.20 5.29
N GLU A 304 -31.19 -8.24 5.92
CA GLU A 304 -30.72 -6.86 5.95
C GLU A 304 -29.48 -6.72 6.84
N LEU A 305 -28.37 -6.28 6.27
CA LEU A 305 -27.17 -5.92 7.00
C LEU A 305 -27.18 -4.41 7.29
N ARG A 306 -27.01 -4.04 8.56
CA ARG A 306 -27.03 -2.65 8.99
C ARG A 306 -25.72 -2.26 9.66
N PHE A 307 -25.29 -1.02 9.44
CA PHE A 307 -24.12 -0.49 10.11
C PHE A 307 -24.33 -0.43 11.63
N ALA A 308 -23.39 -0.99 12.38
CA ALA A 308 -23.39 -0.85 13.84
C ALA A 308 -22.93 0.53 14.29
N GLU A 309 -22.15 1.22 13.45
CA GLU A 309 -21.59 2.54 13.71
C GLU A 309 -21.79 3.47 12.53
N GLY A 310 -21.82 4.79 12.80
CA GLY A 310 -21.80 5.80 11.76
C GLY A 310 -20.40 6.13 11.30
N GLY A 311 -20.30 6.73 10.12
CA GLY A 311 -19.04 7.15 9.55
C GLY A 311 -19.08 7.30 8.03
N ILE A 312 -17.92 7.26 7.42
CA ILE A 312 -17.77 7.27 5.96
C ILE A 312 -17.47 5.85 5.49
N VAL A 313 -18.18 5.38 4.46
CA VAL A 313 -17.92 4.08 3.82
C VAL A 313 -16.57 4.14 3.11
N ILE A 314 -15.59 3.40 3.62
CA ILE A 314 -14.20 3.46 3.12
C ILE A 314 -13.81 2.28 2.26
N SER A 315 -14.46 1.15 2.42
CA SER A 315 -14.22 -0.03 1.60
C SER A 315 -15.46 -0.91 1.51
N HIS A 316 -15.60 -1.62 0.43
CA HIS A 316 -16.57 -2.69 0.30
C HIS A 316 -16.06 -3.81 -0.59
N ARG A 317 -16.60 -5.02 -0.35
CA ARG A 317 -16.32 -6.20 -1.15
C ARG A 317 -16.92 -6.05 -2.55
N LEU A 318 -16.16 -6.47 -3.56
CA LEU A 318 -16.58 -6.44 -4.97
C LEU A 318 -17.14 -7.79 -5.45
N HIS A 319 -16.70 -8.89 -4.83
CA HIS A 319 -17.21 -10.21 -5.15
C HIS A 319 -18.51 -10.46 -4.37
N CYS A 320 -19.59 -10.76 -5.06
CA CYS A 320 -20.86 -11.14 -4.40
C CYS A 320 -20.68 -12.41 -3.56
N ASP A 321 -20.00 -13.46 -4.10
CA ASP A 321 -19.69 -14.69 -3.33
C ASP A 321 -18.77 -14.36 -2.17
N SER A 322 -19.20 -14.72 -0.98
CA SER A 322 -18.47 -14.49 0.27
C SER A 322 -18.58 -15.72 1.18
N GLN A 323 -17.60 -15.88 2.04
CA GLN A 323 -17.52 -16.98 2.99
C GLN A 323 -17.44 -16.43 4.41
N ALA A 324 -17.73 -17.25 5.41
CA ALA A 324 -17.59 -16.86 6.81
C ALA A 324 -16.23 -16.24 7.10
N GLY A 325 -16.24 -15.04 7.70
CA GLY A 325 -15.04 -14.26 7.99
C GLY A 325 -14.65 -13.23 6.93
N ASP A 326 -15.24 -13.27 5.72
CA ASP A 326 -14.98 -12.23 4.72
C ASP A 326 -15.53 -10.89 5.17
N CYS A 327 -14.72 -9.83 5.05
CA CYS A 327 -15.17 -8.45 5.25
C CYS A 327 -16.03 -8.02 4.05
N LEU A 328 -17.23 -7.53 4.33
CA LEU A 328 -18.20 -7.13 3.31
C LEU A 328 -18.14 -5.62 3.04
N ILE A 329 -18.13 -4.80 4.10
CA ILE A 329 -18.13 -3.35 4.01
C ILE A 329 -17.57 -2.75 5.31
N GLN A 330 -16.87 -1.62 5.20
CA GLN A 330 -16.32 -0.92 6.37
C GLN A 330 -16.66 0.57 6.34
N VAL A 331 -16.89 1.11 7.53
CA VAL A 331 -17.02 2.54 7.78
C VAL A 331 -15.88 3.04 8.66
N ALA A 332 -15.44 4.26 8.44
CA ALA A 332 -14.48 4.92 9.31
C ALA A 332 -15.05 6.19 9.91
N GLU A 333 -14.76 6.41 11.18
CA GLU A 333 -15.22 7.57 11.92
C GLU A 333 -14.35 8.80 11.59
N PRO A 334 -14.96 9.94 11.21
CA PRO A 334 -14.25 11.20 11.15
C PRO A 334 -13.73 11.61 12.53
N ILE A 335 -12.45 11.98 12.61
CA ILE A 335 -11.82 12.47 13.84
C ILE A 335 -11.34 13.92 13.67
N ALA A 336 -11.23 14.63 14.79
CA ALA A 336 -10.65 15.97 14.80
C ALA A 336 -9.16 15.92 14.36
N ALA A 337 -8.73 16.96 13.63
CA ALA A 337 -7.36 17.10 13.13
C ALA A 337 -6.33 17.43 14.22
#